data_41dcdbaa3a38a3187d92e7a787b52a22
#
_entry.id   41dcdbaa3a38a3187d92e7a787b52a22
#
_cell.length_a   1.000
_cell.length_b   1.000
_cell.length_c   1.000
_cell.angle_alpha   90.00
_cell.angle_beta   90.00
_cell.angle_gamma   90.00
#
_symmetry.space_group_name_H-M   'P 1'
#
loop_
_entity.id
_entity.type
_entity.pdbx_description
1 polymer ?
#
loop_
_entity_poly.entity_id
_entity_poly.type
_entity_poly.pdbx_seq_one_letter_code
_entity_poly.pdbx_strand_id
1 'polypeptide(L)'
;MKKLIAFVVSAHLLPISLYASQEQLDAELGQAMASWKASQQTVQDKDEFEQFKARHFQQYDKYIETHFAEFDAYRDDLILEWGDAQMSSRSQYVHYLKNSDARLLVDFEQDQLVVSVKHNMKRDVSKGQAQQIFKTFLQENSALLTEFFQHQSVKHQQNAIEKGSSYIVDNAKRATALVAAKAQIKTQTLQQQQLVEKQFDAVLADTDDTVSGPNALDDSKGNEAAEQLKAKKQAIEALQVKRIKKLKESIKSLPKMSGDTAITEFTIKLPKNTLAQKRASGYIKQIQAQSERFAIDNSLVLAVMHTESHFNPLAKSHIPAYGLMQVVPTSAGVDVNRFLYDIDEPMSGPYLYVTDNNIEAGTAYLHLLNDRYLRHIEDPLSRKYCTIAAYNTGAGNVARVFNSNGSRNIKQASKIINSMSPQLVLKTLQSDLPYDETKRYLDKVLSKETLYIQ
;
A
#
# COMPACT_ATOMS: atom_id res chain seq x y z
N MET A 1 -43.66 -20.86 13.27
CA MET A 1 -43.00 -19.67 13.85
C MET A 1 -41.49 -19.85 13.75
N LYS A 2 -40.92 -19.45 12.64
CA LYS A 2 -39.48 -19.51 12.41
C LYS A 2 -38.90 -18.15 12.83
N LYS A 3 -38.06 -18.15 13.86
CA LYS A 3 -37.33 -16.97 14.31
C LYS A 3 -36.23 -16.67 13.28
N LEU A 4 -36.38 -15.57 12.56
CA LEU A 4 -35.33 -14.93 11.78
C LEU A 4 -34.35 -14.34 12.79
N ILE A 5 -33.17 -14.95 12.91
CA ILE A 5 -32.04 -14.34 13.62
C ILE A 5 -31.37 -13.41 12.59
N ALA A 6 -31.66 -12.12 12.73
CA ALA A 6 -30.93 -11.09 11.98
C ALA A 6 -29.51 -11.02 12.54
N PHE A 7 -28.54 -11.55 11.80
CA PHE A 7 -27.12 -11.24 12.01
C PHE A 7 -26.89 -9.80 11.55
N VAL A 8 -27.00 -8.86 12.46
CA VAL A 8 -26.44 -7.53 12.28
C VAL A 8 -24.93 -7.65 12.48
N VAL A 9 -24.22 -7.97 11.41
CA VAL A 9 -22.75 -7.85 11.41
C VAL A 9 -22.45 -6.36 11.41
N SER A 10 -22.07 -5.84 12.57
CA SER A 10 -21.68 -4.46 12.71
C SER A 10 -20.35 -4.25 11.93
N ALA A 11 -20.44 -3.58 10.79
CA ALA A 11 -19.32 -3.25 9.90
C ALA A 11 -18.22 -2.37 10.56
N HIS A 12 -18.32 -2.12 11.85
CA HIS A 12 -17.43 -1.25 12.63
C HIS A 12 -16.21 -1.95 13.21
N LEU A 13 -16.14 -3.30 13.12
CA LEU A 13 -15.03 -4.08 13.71
C LEU A 13 -14.00 -4.57 12.68
N LEU A 14 -14.24 -4.41 11.37
CA LEU A 14 -13.34 -4.92 10.36
C LEU A 14 -11.89 -4.39 10.46
N PRO A 15 -11.60 -3.11 10.71
CA PRO A 15 -10.22 -2.68 10.91
C PRO A 15 -9.59 -3.27 12.18
N ILE A 16 -10.37 -3.46 13.25
CA ILE A 16 -9.87 -3.93 14.54
C ILE A 16 -9.64 -5.45 14.52
N SER A 17 -10.51 -6.23 13.89
CA SER A 17 -10.34 -7.69 13.79
C SER A 17 -9.21 -8.09 12.83
N LEU A 18 -8.99 -7.33 11.76
CA LEU A 18 -7.82 -7.50 10.89
C LEU A 18 -6.51 -7.16 11.62
N TYR A 19 -6.51 -6.13 12.45
CA TYR A 19 -5.38 -5.77 13.31
C TYR A 19 -5.10 -6.86 14.36
N ALA A 20 -6.15 -7.35 15.03
CA ALA A 20 -5.99 -8.39 16.06
C ALA A 20 -5.46 -9.70 15.47
N SER A 21 -5.88 -10.11 14.28
CA SER A 21 -5.37 -11.33 13.64
C SER A 21 -3.93 -11.20 13.16
N GLN A 22 -3.52 -10.01 12.72
CA GLN A 22 -2.13 -9.76 12.35
C GLN A 22 -1.25 -9.62 13.59
N GLU A 23 -1.71 -8.95 14.62
CA GLU A 23 -1.00 -8.80 15.89
C GLU A 23 -0.80 -10.15 16.60
N GLN A 24 -1.78 -11.07 16.54
CA GLN A 24 -1.64 -12.42 17.00
C GLN A 24 -0.62 -13.22 16.19
N LEU A 25 -0.66 -13.10 14.86
CA LEU A 25 0.30 -13.76 13.97
C LEU A 25 1.72 -13.24 14.19
N ASP A 26 1.88 -11.93 14.33
CA ASP A 26 3.15 -11.26 14.60
C ASP A 26 3.69 -11.63 16.01
N ALA A 27 2.80 -11.77 17.00
CA ALA A 27 3.18 -12.20 18.35
C ALA A 27 3.61 -13.68 18.41
N GLU A 28 2.90 -14.57 17.71
CA GLU A 28 3.27 -15.99 17.58
C GLU A 28 4.60 -16.15 16.85
N LEU A 29 4.82 -15.34 15.81
CA LEU A 29 6.07 -15.29 15.08
C LEU A 29 7.22 -14.81 15.97
N GLY A 30 7.02 -13.74 16.74
CA GLY A 30 8.00 -13.21 17.68
C GLY A 30 8.41 -14.21 18.76
N GLN A 31 7.44 -15.00 19.28
CA GLN A 31 7.72 -16.07 20.24
C GLN A 31 8.49 -17.24 19.60
N ALA A 32 8.15 -17.63 18.37
CA ALA A 32 8.84 -18.69 17.65
C ALA A 32 10.29 -18.33 17.35
N MET A 33 10.56 -17.07 16.98
CA MET A 33 11.91 -16.56 16.70
C MET A 33 12.75 -16.39 17.98
N ALA A 34 12.14 -15.97 19.09
CA ALA A 34 12.83 -15.89 20.37
C ALA A 34 13.28 -17.29 20.84
N SER A 35 12.45 -18.31 20.65
CA SER A 35 12.80 -19.70 20.97
C SER A 35 13.89 -20.24 20.05
N TRP A 36 13.90 -19.85 18.78
CA TRP A 36 14.94 -20.23 17.81
C TRP A 36 16.29 -19.57 18.12
N LYS A 37 16.33 -18.26 18.43
CA LYS A 37 17.59 -17.59 18.86
C LYS A 37 18.27 -18.28 20.06
N ALA A 38 17.49 -18.92 20.94
CA ALA A 38 18.02 -19.67 22.08
C ALA A 38 18.66 -21.02 21.69
N SER A 39 18.40 -21.53 20.47
CA SER A 39 18.80 -22.89 20.03
C SER A 39 19.96 -22.94 19.04
N GLN A 40 20.58 -21.80 18.67
CA GLN A 40 21.63 -21.75 17.62
C GLN A 40 22.92 -22.51 17.99
N GLN A 41 23.07 -23.80 17.55
CA GLN A 41 24.41 -24.40 17.48
C GLN A 41 24.66 -25.58 16.50
N THR A 42 23.83 -25.99 15.53
CA THR A 42 24.21 -27.07 14.59
C THR A 42 23.61 -27.01 13.18
N VAL A 43 24.07 -27.86 12.25
CA VAL A 43 23.55 -28.00 10.85
C VAL A 43 22.06 -28.32 10.82
N GLN A 44 21.52 -28.95 11.85
CA GLN A 44 20.11 -29.23 12.05
C GLN A 44 19.25 -27.98 12.11
N ASP A 45 19.81 -26.86 12.62
CA ASP A 45 19.16 -25.56 12.75
C ASP A 45 18.83 -24.93 11.39
N LYS A 46 19.57 -25.27 10.32
CA LYS A 46 19.37 -24.73 8.98
C LYS A 46 18.11 -25.30 8.30
N ASP A 47 17.88 -26.60 8.47
CA ASP A 47 16.69 -27.26 7.93
C ASP A 47 15.42 -26.84 8.71
N GLU A 48 15.53 -26.64 10.02
CA GLU A 48 14.44 -26.11 10.86
C GLU A 48 14.12 -24.68 10.48
N PHE A 49 15.11 -23.85 10.16
CA PHE A 49 14.91 -22.48 9.69
C PHE A 49 14.24 -22.41 8.32
N GLU A 50 14.64 -23.23 7.36
CA GLU A 50 13.98 -23.29 6.05
C GLU A 50 12.51 -23.77 6.17
N GLN A 51 12.24 -24.76 7.05
CA GLN A 51 10.89 -25.19 7.36
C GLN A 51 10.07 -24.10 8.07
N PHE A 52 10.70 -23.32 8.94
CA PHE A 52 10.08 -22.16 9.59
C PHE A 52 9.72 -21.09 8.55
N LYS A 53 10.65 -20.70 7.68
CA LYS A 53 10.38 -19.75 6.57
C LYS A 53 9.23 -20.23 5.70
N ALA A 54 9.24 -21.49 5.29
CA ALA A 54 8.18 -22.07 4.47
C ALA A 54 6.81 -21.99 5.14
N ARG A 55 6.74 -22.30 6.45
CA ARG A 55 5.49 -22.16 7.24
C ARG A 55 5.05 -20.72 7.35
N HIS A 56 5.97 -19.78 7.57
CA HIS A 56 5.68 -18.36 7.66
C HIS A 56 5.11 -17.82 6.34
N PHE A 57 5.72 -18.14 5.21
CA PHE A 57 5.19 -17.76 3.90
C PHE A 57 3.81 -18.38 3.63
N GLN A 58 3.57 -19.61 4.05
CA GLN A 58 2.26 -20.26 3.94
C GLN A 58 1.19 -19.56 4.80
N GLN A 59 1.53 -19.16 6.02
CA GLN A 59 0.64 -18.39 6.90
C GLN A 59 0.32 -17.02 6.31
N TYR A 60 1.31 -16.35 5.73
CA TYR A 60 1.12 -15.08 5.04
C TYR A 60 0.23 -15.21 3.81
N ASP A 61 0.43 -16.23 2.98
CA ASP A 61 -0.42 -16.49 1.82
C ASP A 61 -1.88 -16.71 2.24
N LYS A 62 -2.10 -17.47 3.34
CA LYS A 62 -3.43 -17.66 3.93
C LYS A 62 -4.02 -16.36 4.47
N TYR A 63 -3.21 -15.52 5.13
CA TYR A 63 -3.62 -14.20 5.59
C TYR A 63 -4.08 -13.32 4.42
N ILE A 64 -3.31 -13.25 3.34
CA ILE A 64 -3.66 -12.49 2.13
C ILE A 64 -4.95 -13.01 1.48
N GLU A 65 -5.14 -14.33 1.40
CA GLU A 65 -6.38 -14.92 0.87
C GLU A 65 -7.60 -14.53 1.73
N THR A 66 -7.47 -14.60 3.05
CA THR A 66 -8.51 -14.20 4.00
C THR A 66 -8.79 -12.70 3.88
N HIS A 67 -7.75 -11.88 3.87
CA HIS A 67 -7.87 -10.42 3.69
C HIS A 67 -8.63 -10.05 2.42
N PHE A 68 -8.32 -10.69 1.29
CA PHE A 68 -9.05 -10.43 0.05
C PHE A 68 -10.50 -10.94 0.09
N ALA A 69 -10.77 -12.04 0.77
CA ALA A 69 -12.12 -12.54 0.91
C ALA A 69 -13.01 -11.57 1.71
N GLU A 70 -12.49 -11.01 2.80
CA GLU A 70 -13.18 -10.02 3.63
C GLU A 70 -13.30 -8.67 2.89
N PHE A 71 -12.23 -8.23 2.25
CA PHE A 71 -12.23 -7.02 1.44
C PHE A 71 -13.26 -7.08 0.31
N ASP A 72 -13.32 -8.19 -0.42
CA ASP A 72 -14.27 -8.40 -1.51
C ASP A 72 -15.71 -8.43 -0.98
N ALA A 73 -15.96 -9.10 0.15
CA ALA A 73 -17.28 -9.12 0.78
C ALA A 73 -17.74 -7.71 1.18
N TYR A 74 -16.89 -6.96 1.86
CA TYR A 74 -17.19 -5.58 2.26
C TYR A 74 -17.42 -4.66 1.04
N ARG A 75 -16.59 -4.77 0.00
CA ARG A 75 -16.79 -4.04 -1.26
C ARG A 75 -18.13 -4.37 -1.90
N ASP A 76 -18.48 -5.64 -1.96
CA ASP A 76 -19.71 -6.11 -2.60
C ASP A 76 -20.95 -5.62 -1.83
N ASP A 77 -20.89 -5.58 -0.48
CA ASP A 77 -21.92 -5.00 0.37
C ASP A 77 -22.08 -3.49 0.13
N LEU A 78 -20.98 -2.75 0.00
CA LEU A 78 -21.02 -1.33 -0.34
C LEU A 78 -21.65 -1.09 -1.72
N ILE A 79 -21.32 -1.91 -2.73
CA ILE A 79 -21.96 -1.83 -4.05
C ILE A 79 -23.45 -2.10 -3.95
N LEU A 80 -23.85 -3.05 -3.10
CA LEU A 80 -25.25 -3.36 -2.86
C LEU A 80 -25.99 -2.17 -2.25
N GLU A 81 -25.44 -1.55 -1.22
CA GLU A 81 -26.11 -0.50 -0.45
C GLU A 81 -26.01 0.89 -1.09
N TRP A 82 -24.85 1.21 -1.67
CA TRP A 82 -24.49 2.55 -2.15
C TRP A 82 -24.47 2.68 -3.67
N GLY A 83 -24.52 1.55 -4.39
CA GLY A 83 -24.34 1.54 -5.84
C GLY A 83 -22.89 1.76 -6.28
N ASP A 84 -21.98 1.98 -5.32
CA ASP A 84 -20.54 2.07 -5.52
C ASP A 84 -19.79 1.56 -4.29
N ALA A 85 -18.47 1.35 -4.41
CA ALA A 85 -17.62 0.96 -3.30
C ALA A 85 -16.50 1.99 -3.12
N GLN A 86 -16.81 3.07 -2.41
CA GLN A 86 -15.77 3.99 -1.96
C GLN A 86 -15.06 3.38 -0.76
N MET A 87 -13.77 3.16 -0.88
CA MET A 87 -12.94 2.56 0.17
C MET A 87 -11.69 3.39 0.38
N SER A 88 -11.14 3.34 1.59
CA SER A 88 -9.87 4.00 1.89
C SER A 88 -8.75 3.46 1.00
N SER A 89 -7.82 4.33 0.63
CA SER A 89 -6.67 4.05 -0.23
C SER A 89 -5.43 4.79 0.27
N ARG A 90 -4.38 4.80 -0.51
CA ARG A 90 -3.16 5.58 -0.20
C ARG A 90 -3.45 7.08 -0.02
N SER A 91 -4.23 7.67 -0.92
CA SER A 91 -4.53 9.12 -0.93
C SER A 91 -5.93 9.48 -0.44
N GLN A 92 -6.77 8.51 -0.08
CA GLN A 92 -8.13 8.74 0.35
C GLN A 92 -8.43 8.02 1.65
N TYR A 93 -9.12 8.71 2.56
CA TYR A 93 -9.71 8.12 3.74
C TYR A 93 -11.22 8.15 3.63
N VAL A 94 -11.89 7.01 3.81
CA VAL A 94 -13.34 6.88 3.72
C VAL A 94 -13.87 6.34 5.04
N HIS A 95 -14.87 7.02 5.59
CA HIS A 95 -15.55 6.62 6.80
C HIS A 95 -17.06 6.59 6.60
N TYR A 96 -17.68 5.47 6.91
CA TYR A 96 -19.14 5.31 6.92
C TYR A 96 -19.66 5.53 8.33
N LEU A 97 -20.61 6.44 8.49
CA LEU A 97 -21.25 6.70 9.78
C LEU A 97 -22.11 5.52 10.23
N LYS A 98 -22.27 5.37 11.55
CA LYS A 98 -22.92 4.21 12.21
C LYS A 98 -24.29 3.81 11.66
N ASN A 99 -25.04 4.74 11.07
CA ASN A 99 -26.36 4.48 10.51
C ASN A 99 -26.34 4.15 9.01
N SER A 100 -25.16 4.00 8.41
CA SER A 100 -24.92 3.71 6.98
C SER A 100 -25.58 4.68 5.98
N ASP A 101 -26.20 5.77 6.44
CA ASP A 101 -26.87 6.75 5.58
C ASP A 101 -25.98 7.92 5.17
N ALA A 102 -24.76 7.99 5.71
CA ALA A 102 -23.78 8.99 5.32
C ALA A 102 -22.37 8.40 5.31
N ARG A 103 -21.55 8.89 4.38
CA ARG A 103 -20.12 8.64 4.35
C ARG A 103 -19.35 9.94 4.17
N LEU A 104 -18.16 9.99 4.75
CA LEU A 104 -17.17 11.02 4.50
C LEU A 104 -16.02 10.43 3.70
N LEU A 105 -15.58 11.17 2.69
CA LEU A 105 -14.34 10.92 1.96
C LEU A 105 -13.44 12.14 2.16
N VAL A 106 -12.21 11.88 2.62
CA VAL A 106 -11.11 12.85 2.65
C VAL A 106 -10.18 12.48 1.50
N ASP A 107 -10.06 13.35 0.51
CA ASP A 107 -9.16 13.16 -0.62
C ASP A 107 -7.94 14.07 -0.46
N PHE A 108 -6.80 13.44 -0.16
CA PHE A 108 -5.53 14.14 0.08
C PHE A 108 -4.84 14.59 -1.22
N GLU A 109 -5.18 13.94 -2.34
CA GLU A 109 -4.64 14.29 -3.65
C GLU A 109 -5.38 15.50 -4.26
N GLN A 110 -6.71 15.54 -4.09
CA GLN A 110 -7.55 16.60 -4.61
C GLN A 110 -7.77 17.75 -3.62
N ASP A 111 -7.27 17.61 -2.40
CA ASP A 111 -7.48 18.56 -1.29
C ASP A 111 -8.97 18.89 -1.09
N GLN A 112 -9.78 17.84 -0.95
CA GLN A 112 -11.23 18.01 -0.77
C GLN A 112 -11.80 17.01 0.24
N LEU A 113 -12.92 17.43 0.82
CA LEU A 113 -13.77 16.60 1.66
C LEU A 113 -15.10 16.41 0.95
N VAL A 114 -15.62 15.18 0.91
CA VAL A 114 -16.93 14.89 0.33
C VAL A 114 -17.79 14.20 1.38
N VAL A 115 -18.92 14.83 1.71
CA VAL A 115 -19.99 14.22 2.52
C VAL A 115 -21.04 13.69 1.56
N SER A 116 -21.22 12.36 1.50
CA SER A 116 -22.28 11.72 0.72
C SER A 116 -23.40 11.30 1.66
N VAL A 117 -24.65 11.65 1.34
CA VAL A 117 -25.83 11.31 2.12
C VAL A 117 -26.77 10.46 1.29
N LYS A 118 -27.09 9.27 1.78
CA LYS A 118 -28.06 8.35 1.19
C LYS A 118 -29.45 8.71 1.71
N HIS A 119 -30.40 8.87 0.80
CA HIS A 119 -31.77 9.28 1.16
C HIS A 119 -32.81 8.72 0.17
N ASN A 120 -34.08 8.78 0.54
CA ASN A 120 -35.16 8.50 -0.40
C ASN A 120 -35.29 9.63 -1.41
N MET A 121 -35.49 9.33 -2.69
CA MET A 121 -35.62 10.30 -3.78
C MET A 121 -36.73 11.36 -3.56
N LYS A 122 -37.76 11.02 -2.77
CA LYS A 122 -38.85 11.96 -2.43
C LYS A 122 -38.46 13.01 -1.39
N ARG A 123 -37.26 12.90 -0.80
CA ARG A 123 -36.72 13.83 0.20
C ARG A 123 -35.45 14.47 -0.36
N ASP A 124 -35.35 15.78 -0.28
CA ASP A 124 -34.11 16.47 -0.59
C ASP A 124 -33.23 16.61 0.67
N VAL A 125 -31.93 16.55 0.50
CA VAL A 125 -30.96 16.75 1.57
C VAL A 125 -30.50 18.20 1.54
N SER A 126 -30.69 18.90 2.63
CA SER A 126 -30.29 20.30 2.78
C SER A 126 -28.79 20.42 3.11
N LYS A 127 -28.21 21.58 2.77
CA LYS A 127 -26.85 21.93 3.18
C LYS A 127 -26.66 21.87 4.71
N GLY A 128 -27.68 22.28 5.49
CA GLY A 128 -27.63 22.22 6.95
C GLY A 128 -27.51 20.79 7.50
N GLN A 129 -28.18 19.80 6.87
CA GLN A 129 -28.04 18.41 7.25
C GLN A 129 -26.62 17.89 6.96
N ALA A 130 -26.04 18.22 5.81
CA ALA A 130 -24.68 17.87 5.49
C ALA A 130 -23.67 18.47 6.48
N GLN A 131 -23.88 19.73 6.88
CA GLN A 131 -23.07 20.40 7.91
C GLN A 131 -23.16 19.68 9.27
N GLN A 132 -24.35 19.26 9.67
CA GLN A 132 -24.52 18.51 10.93
C GLN A 132 -23.83 17.13 10.88
N ILE A 133 -23.97 16.42 9.77
CA ILE A 133 -23.27 15.13 9.53
C ILE A 133 -21.75 15.33 9.63
N PHE A 134 -21.22 16.36 8.97
CA PHE A 134 -19.81 16.68 9.03
C PHE A 134 -19.35 17.01 10.46
N LYS A 135 -20.15 17.76 11.22
CA LYS A 135 -19.86 18.06 12.63
C LYS A 135 -19.82 16.81 13.50
N THR A 136 -20.77 15.89 13.32
CA THR A 136 -20.80 14.60 14.02
C THR A 136 -19.53 13.79 13.71
N PHE A 137 -19.15 13.73 12.42
CA PHE A 137 -17.93 13.08 11.99
C PHE A 137 -16.68 13.66 12.69
N LEU A 138 -16.56 15.00 12.76
CA LEU A 138 -15.46 15.68 13.45
C LEU A 138 -15.39 15.33 14.94
N GLN A 139 -16.55 15.14 15.58
CA GLN A 139 -16.64 14.77 17.00
C GLN A 139 -16.22 13.31 17.24
N GLU A 140 -16.70 12.39 16.40
CA GLU A 140 -16.42 10.95 16.53
C GLU A 140 -14.96 10.60 16.20
N ASN A 141 -14.29 11.40 15.38
CA ASN A 141 -12.95 11.14 14.90
C ASN A 141 -11.94 12.25 15.26
N SER A 142 -12.14 12.90 16.41
CA SER A 142 -11.35 14.09 16.79
C SER A 142 -9.85 13.85 16.87
N ALA A 143 -9.41 12.69 17.40
CA ALA A 143 -7.98 12.34 17.49
C ALA A 143 -7.35 12.19 16.10
N LEU A 144 -8.00 11.43 15.22
CA LEU A 144 -7.60 11.18 13.85
C LEU A 144 -7.52 12.47 13.04
N LEU A 145 -8.54 13.34 13.21
CA LEU A 145 -8.64 14.60 12.48
C LEU A 145 -7.69 15.66 13.02
N THR A 146 -7.31 15.58 14.28
CA THR A 146 -6.26 16.45 14.83
C THR A 146 -4.94 16.20 14.12
N GLU A 147 -4.59 14.94 13.86
CA GLU A 147 -3.40 14.59 13.10
C GLU A 147 -3.49 15.03 11.62
N PHE A 148 -4.66 14.85 10.98
CA PHE A 148 -4.88 15.31 9.60
C PHE A 148 -4.90 16.82 9.41
N PHE A 149 -5.40 17.54 10.40
CA PHE A 149 -5.69 18.97 10.29
C PHE A 149 -4.95 19.81 11.33
N GLN A 150 -3.84 19.29 11.89
CA GLN A 150 -3.06 19.94 12.97
C GLN A 150 -2.82 21.44 12.79
N HIS A 151 -2.90 21.93 11.54
CA HIS A 151 -2.60 23.32 11.21
C HIS A 151 -3.74 24.05 10.47
N GLN A 152 -4.95 23.46 10.40
CA GLN A 152 -6.07 24.09 9.73
C GLN A 152 -7.32 24.13 10.61
N SER A 153 -7.90 25.33 10.69
CA SER A 153 -9.20 25.54 11.32
C SER A 153 -10.33 24.95 10.45
N VAL A 154 -10.42 23.61 10.37
CA VAL A 154 -11.53 22.92 9.66
C VAL A 154 -12.89 23.33 10.24
N LYS A 155 -12.92 23.73 11.52
CA LYS A 155 -14.12 24.31 12.15
C LYS A 155 -14.66 25.53 11.41
N HIS A 156 -13.81 26.34 10.79
CA HIS A 156 -14.24 27.53 10.02
C HIS A 156 -14.74 27.19 8.61
N GLN A 157 -14.45 25.98 8.09
CA GLN A 157 -14.84 25.58 6.75
C GLN A 157 -16.22 24.93 6.66
N GLN A 158 -16.91 24.71 7.79
CA GLN A 158 -18.29 24.21 7.79
C GLN A 158 -19.24 25.04 6.92
N ASN A 159 -18.96 26.33 6.75
CA ASN A 159 -19.75 27.22 5.92
C ASN A 159 -19.41 27.12 4.42
N ALA A 160 -18.28 26.51 4.06
CA ALA A 160 -17.81 26.36 2.68
C ALA A 160 -18.35 25.08 1.99
N ILE A 161 -19.31 24.40 2.61
CA ILE A 161 -19.97 23.23 2.01
C ILE A 161 -20.79 23.65 0.81
N GLU A 162 -20.50 23.05 -0.35
CA GLU A 162 -21.26 23.24 -1.58
C GLU A 162 -22.04 21.96 -1.90
N LYS A 163 -23.29 22.10 -2.32
CA LYS A 163 -24.07 20.97 -2.83
C LYS A 163 -23.49 20.58 -4.18
N GLY A 164 -23.02 19.35 -4.28
CA GLY A 164 -22.45 18.76 -5.49
C GLY A 164 -23.49 17.97 -6.29
N SER A 165 -23.07 16.83 -6.82
CA SER A 165 -23.90 15.93 -7.62
C SER A 165 -24.90 15.17 -6.77
N SER A 166 -26.02 14.83 -7.40
CA SER A 166 -26.97 13.84 -6.86
C SER A 166 -27.14 12.73 -7.90
N TYR A 167 -27.16 11.49 -7.46
CA TYR A 167 -27.37 10.37 -8.35
C TYR A 167 -28.24 9.30 -7.71
N ILE A 168 -28.91 8.53 -8.57
CA ILE A 168 -29.80 7.43 -8.16
C ILE A 168 -28.97 6.15 -8.03
N VAL A 169 -29.23 5.39 -6.99
CA VAL A 169 -28.66 4.05 -6.83
C VAL A 169 -29.56 3.07 -7.57
N ASP A 170 -29.21 2.82 -8.83
CA ASP A 170 -29.93 1.92 -9.74
C ASP A 170 -29.04 0.76 -10.22
N ASN A 171 -29.61 -0.11 -11.06
CA ASN A 171 -28.89 -1.24 -11.64
C ASN A 171 -27.75 -0.81 -12.56
N ALA A 172 -27.86 0.33 -13.24
CA ALA A 172 -26.80 0.86 -14.12
C ALA A 172 -25.59 1.32 -13.31
N LYS A 173 -25.84 2.04 -12.20
CA LYS A 173 -24.78 2.46 -11.27
C LYS A 173 -24.05 1.25 -10.68
N ARG A 174 -24.80 0.24 -10.22
CA ARG A 174 -24.23 -1.03 -9.75
C ARG A 174 -23.40 -1.74 -10.82
N ALA A 175 -23.88 -1.81 -12.06
CA ALA A 175 -23.15 -2.42 -13.15
C ALA A 175 -21.79 -1.72 -13.40
N THR A 176 -21.77 -0.38 -13.35
CA THR A 176 -20.54 0.39 -13.45
C THR A 176 -19.58 0.08 -12.29
N ALA A 177 -20.08 0.02 -11.06
CA ALA A 177 -19.28 -0.32 -9.88
C ALA A 177 -18.66 -1.73 -9.97
N LEU A 178 -19.37 -2.66 -10.58
CA LEU A 178 -18.88 -4.02 -10.82
C LEU A 178 -17.76 -4.11 -11.86
N VAL A 179 -17.81 -3.29 -12.88
CA VAL A 179 -16.70 -3.15 -13.83
C VAL A 179 -15.46 -2.59 -13.09
N ALA A 180 -15.66 -1.58 -12.25
CA ALA A 180 -14.59 -1.02 -11.42
C ALA A 180 -14.03 -2.05 -10.43
N ALA A 181 -14.89 -2.84 -9.76
CA ALA A 181 -14.48 -3.90 -8.84
C ALA A 181 -13.63 -4.99 -9.55
N LYS A 182 -14.03 -5.38 -10.77
CA LYS A 182 -13.24 -6.31 -11.57
C LYS A 182 -11.87 -5.75 -11.95
N ALA A 183 -11.80 -4.47 -12.32
CA ALA A 183 -10.54 -3.78 -12.61
C ALA A 183 -9.66 -3.72 -11.35
N GLN A 184 -10.24 -3.42 -10.18
CA GLN A 184 -9.56 -3.40 -8.90
C GLN A 184 -8.94 -4.77 -8.56
N ILE A 185 -9.69 -5.88 -8.72
CA ILE A 185 -9.15 -7.24 -8.49
C ILE A 185 -7.92 -7.49 -9.38
N LYS A 186 -7.95 -7.07 -10.65
CA LYS A 186 -6.80 -7.21 -11.55
C LYS A 186 -5.59 -6.39 -11.09
N THR A 187 -5.81 -5.14 -10.68
CA THR A 187 -4.75 -4.27 -10.16
C THR A 187 -4.11 -4.87 -8.90
N GLN A 188 -4.94 -5.37 -7.96
CA GLN A 188 -4.47 -6.06 -6.77
C GLN A 188 -3.63 -7.30 -7.10
N THR A 189 -4.03 -8.06 -8.12
CA THR A 189 -3.27 -9.22 -8.58
C THR A 189 -1.89 -8.83 -9.09
N LEU A 190 -1.79 -7.78 -9.91
CA LEU A 190 -0.50 -7.28 -10.40
C LEU A 190 0.40 -6.80 -9.26
N GLN A 191 -0.15 -6.04 -8.31
CA GLN A 191 0.58 -5.56 -7.15
C GLN A 191 1.07 -6.72 -6.25
N GLN A 192 0.26 -7.77 -6.10
CA GLN A 192 0.66 -8.97 -5.35
C GLN A 192 1.79 -9.72 -6.06
N GLN A 193 1.76 -9.84 -7.39
CA GLN A 193 2.86 -10.41 -8.17
C GLN A 193 4.15 -9.58 -8.01
N GLN A 194 4.06 -8.25 -8.02
CA GLN A 194 5.21 -7.36 -7.77
C GLN A 194 5.79 -7.56 -6.36
N LEU A 195 4.92 -7.72 -5.36
CA LEU A 195 5.35 -7.95 -3.98
C LEU A 195 6.13 -9.27 -3.85
N VAL A 196 5.62 -10.35 -4.44
CA VAL A 196 6.31 -11.64 -4.44
C VAL A 196 7.66 -11.53 -5.17
N GLU A 197 7.75 -10.77 -6.27
CA GLU A 197 9.04 -10.50 -6.93
C GLU A 197 10.04 -9.78 -6.01
N LYS A 198 9.60 -8.77 -5.27
CA LYS A 198 10.48 -8.07 -4.29
C LYS A 198 11.00 -9.01 -3.20
N GLN A 199 10.14 -9.90 -2.69
CA GLN A 199 10.55 -10.89 -1.68
C GLN A 199 11.63 -11.83 -2.24
N PHE A 200 11.49 -12.27 -3.49
CA PHE A 200 12.50 -13.09 -4.15
C PHE A 200 13.81 -12.33 -4.40
N ASP A 201 13.74 -11.03 -4.71
CA ASP A 201 14.94 -10.19 -4.90
C ASP A 201 15.79 -10.13 -3.62
N ALA A 202 15.13 -9.95 -2.47
CA ALA A 202 15.81 -9.92 -1.18
C ALA A 202 16.54 -11.24 -0.88
N VAL A 203 15.91 -12.38 -1.16
CA VAL A 203 16.52 -13.71 -0.99
C VAL A 203 17.74 -13.90 -1.89
N LEU A 204 17.66 -13.45 -3.15
CA LEU A 204 18.78 -13.58 -4.09
C LEU A 204 19.96 -12.64 -3.74
N ALA A 205 19.71 -11.47 -3.20
CA ALA A 205 20.75 -10.53 -2.78
C ALA A 205 21.55 -11.06 -1.58
N ASP A 206 20.90 -11.72 -0.63
CA ASP A 206 21.56 -12.31 0.55
C ASP A 206 22.50 -13.47 0.17
N THR A 207 22.22 -14.19 -0.92
CA THR A 207 23.10 -15.26 -1.40
C THR A 207 24.37 -14.74 -2.08
N ASP A 208 24.36 -13.53 -2.66
CA ASP A 208 25.51 -12.93 -3.36
C ASP A 208 26.58 -12.38 -2.39
N ASP A 209 26.16 -11.94 -1.19
CA ASP A 209 27.08 -11.44 -0.15
C ASP A 209 27.81 -12.56 0.64
N THR A 210 27.30 -13.77 0.64
CA THR A 210 27.86 -14.90 1.41
C THR A 210 28.86 -15.75 0.62
N VAL A 211 28.98 -15.57 -0.71
CA VAL A 211 29.87 -16.35 -1.58
C VAL A 211 31.01 -15.47 -2.13
N SER A 212 31.99 -15.19 -1.28
CA SER A 212 33.28 -14.65 -1.68
C SER A 212 34.25 -15.80 -2.08
N GLY A 213 33.95 -16.50 -3.16
CA GLY A 213 34.81 -17.55 -3.71
C GLY A 213 34.74 -17.61 -5.25
N PRO A 214 35.82 -18.05 -5.95
CA PRO A 214 35.87 -18.09 -7.40
C PRO A 214 35.03 -19.19 -8.07
N ASN A 215 34.16 -19.89 -7.32
CA ASN A 215 33.30 -20.92 -7.88
C ASN A 215 31.95 -20.34 -8.22
N ALA A 216 31.60 -20.45 -9.50
CA ALA A 216 30.35 -20.08 -10.14
C ALA A 216 29.14 -20.30 -9.24
N LEU A 217 28.26 -19.31 -9.21
CA LEU A 217 26.87 -19.43 -8.74
C LEU A 217 26.36 -20.83 -9.15
N ASP A 218 25.94 -21.59 -8.16
CA ASP A 218 25.24 -22.83 -8.41
C ASP A 218 23.93 -22.48 -9.16
N ASP A 219 23.94 -22.62 -10.47
CA ASP A 219 22.80 -22.36 -11.36
C ASP A 219 21.53 -23.09 -10.91
N SER A 220 21.68 -24.12 -10.08
CA SER A 220 20.58 -24.91 -9.54
C SER A 220 19.70 -24.10 -8.58
N LYS A 221 20.28 -23.28 -7.70
CA LYS A 221 19.53 -22.45 -6.73
C LYS A 221 18.79 -21.30 -7.40
N GLY A 222 19.40 -20.68 -8.43
CA GLY A 222 18.74 -19.66 -9.24
C GLY A 222 17.54 -20.21 -10.02
N ASN A 223 17.67 -21.41 -10.55
CA ASN A 223 16.59 -22.10 -11.27
C ASN A 223 15.46 -22.52 -10.33
N GLU A 224 15.76 -23.05 -9.14
CA GLU A 224 14.75 -23.42 -8.14
C GLU A 224 13.96 -22.19 -7.67
N ALA A 225 14.64 -21.10 -7.35
CA ALA A 225 14.01 -19.83 -6.99
C ALA A 225 13.09 -19.29 -8.10
N ALA A 226 13.52 -19.38 -9.37
CA ALA A 226 12.73 -18.95 -10.52
C ALA A 226 11.46 -19.81 -10.71
N GLU A 227 11.53 -21.13 -10.51
CA GLU A 227 10.37 -22.02 -10.57
C GLU A 227 9.41 -21.78 -9.41
N GLN A 228 9.91 -21.54 -8.18
CA GLN A 228 9.08 -21.16 -7.05
C GLN A 228 8.36 -19.84 -7.28
N LEU A 229 9.04 -18.83 -7.81
CA LEU A 229 8.42 -17.55 -8.18
C LEU A 229 7.31 -17.73 -9.21
N LYS A 230 7.55 -18.54 -10.23
CA LYS A 230 6.57 -18.86 -11.27
C LYS A 230 5.35 -19.55 -10.70
N ALA A 231 5.54 -20.55 -9.84
CA ALA A 231 4.46 -21.25 -9.16
C ALA A 231 3.60 -20.30 -8.29
N LYS A 232 4.25 -19.40 -7.53
CA LYS A 232 3.53 -18.39 -6.74
C LYS A 232 2.73 -17.43 -7.62
N LYS A 233 3.26 -16.96 -8.74
CA LYS A 233 2.52 -16.12 -9.68
C LYS A 233 1.29 -16.82 -10.25
N GLN A 234 1.41 -18.10 -10.59
CA GLN A 234 0.27 -18.90 -11.06
C GLN A 234 -0.81 -19.07 -9.99
N ALA A 235 -0.44 -19.27 -8.72
CA ALA A 235 -1.38 -19.32 -7.61
C ALA A 235 -2.13 -17.99 -7.42
N ILE A 236 -1.44 -16.85 -7.55
CA ILE A 236 -2.03 -15.51 -7.49
C ILE A 236 -3.03 -15.29 -8.63
N GLU A 237 -2.72 -15.75 -9.84
CA GLU A 237 -3.64 -15.70 -10.99
C GLU A 237 -4.86 -16.58 -10.79
N ALA A 238 -4.69 -17.79 -10.24
CA ALA A 238 -5.80 -18.67 -9.90
C ALA A 238 -6.75 -18.04 -8.87
N LEU A 239 -6.19 -17.35 -7.85
CA LEU A 239 -6.96 -16.59 -6.87
C LEU A 239 -7.75 -15.45 -7.55
N GLN A 240 -7.15 -14.71 -8.48
CA GLN A 240 -7.86 -13.69 -9.27
C GLN A 240 -9.09 -14.26 -9.97
N VAL A 241 -8.93 -15.40 -10.64
CA VAL A 241 -10.04 -16.08 -11.36
C VAL A 241 -11.15 -16.44 -10.38
N LYS A 242 -10.81 -17.01 -9.21
CA LYS A 242 -11.76 -17.37 -8.14
C LYS A 242 -12.53 -16.15 -7.65
N ARG A 243 -11.83 -15.03 -7.38
CA ARG A 243 -12.41 -13.76 -6.91
C ARG A 243 -13.36 -13.16 -7.95
N ILE A 244 -12.96 -13.11 -9.23
CA ILE A 244 -13.81 -12.60 -10.33
C ILE A 244 -15.05 -13.48 -10.52
N LYS A 245 -14.93 -14.81 -10.37
CA LYS A 245 -16.06 -15.73 -10.43
C LYS A 245 -17.04 -15.44 -9.30
N LYS A 246 -16.56 -15.33 -8.04
CA LYS A 246 -17.38 -15.01 -6.88
C LYS A 246 -18.10 -13.66 -7.06
N LEU A 247 -17.40 -12.62 -7.52
CA LEU A 247 -17.99 -11.31 -7.83
C LEU A 247 -19.16 -11.45 -8.81
N LYS A 248 -19.03 -12.23 -9.90
CA LYS A 248 -20.09 -12.45 -10.89
C LYS A 248 -21.28 -13.20 -10.30
N GLU A 249 -21.06 -14.12 -9.37
CA GLU A 249 -22.11 -14.89 -8.70
C GLU A 249 -22.88 -14.01 -7.71
N SER A 250 -22.17 -13.17 -6.91
CA SER A 250 -22.78 -12.19 -6.02
C SER A 250 -23.71 -11.24 -6.78
N ILE A 251 -23.31 -10.80 -7.98
CA ILE A 251 -24.12 -9.93 -8.84
C ILE A 251 -25.42 -10.58 -9.28
N LYS A 252 -25.37 -11.86 -9.69
CA LYS A 252 -26.57 -12.57 -10.18
C LYS A 252 -27.63 -12.75 -9.11
N SER A 253 -27.21 -12.79 -7.84
CA SER A 253 -28.09 -12.95 -6.69
C SER A 253 -28.67 -11.63 -6.17
N LEU A 254 -28.23 -10.47 -6.71
CA LEU A 254 -28.67 -9.16 -6.23
C LEU A 254 -30.17 -8.92 -6.54
N PRO A 255 -30.94 -8.43 -5.55
CA PRO A 255 -32.31 -8.02 -5.79
C PRO A 255 -32.35 -6.81 -6.76
N LYS A 256 -33.37 -6.73 -7.59
CA LYS A 256 -33.61 -5.55 -8.42
C LYS A 256 -33.87 -4.35 -7.50
N MET A 257 -33.21 -3.24 -7.80
CA MET A 257 -33.44 -1.99 -7.06
C MET A 257 -34.75 -1.36 -7.47
N SER A 258 -35.49 -0.82 -6.48
CA SER A 258 -36.70 -0.01 -6.72
C SER A 258 -36.41 1.34 -7.37
N GLY A 259 -35.15 1.78 -7.37
CA GLY A 259 -34.76 3.13 -7.84
C GLY A 259 -35.17 4.28 -6.91
N ASP A 260 -35.64 3.96 -5.71
CA ASP A 260 -36.12 4.99 -4.74
C ASP A 260 -35.03 5.59 -3.87
N THR A 261 -33.78 5.11 -3.99
CA THR A 261 -32.63 5.58 -3.23
C THR A 261 -31.76 6.51 -4.06
N ALA A 262 -31.48 7.68 -3.52
CA ALA A 262 -30.55 8.64 -4.08
C ALA A 262 -29.40 8.94 -3.11
N ILE A 263 -28.27 9.35 -3.66
CA ILE A 263 -27.13 9.88 -2.91
C ILE A 263 -26.90 11.31 -3.36
N THR A 264 -26.84 12.22 -2.40
CA THR A 264 -26.44 13.60 -2.63
C THR A 264 -25.08 13.84 -2.01
N GLU A 265 -24.18 14.40 -2.80
CA GLU A 265 -22.82 14.72 -2.38
C GLU A 265 -22.68 16.22 -2.08
N PHE A 266 -21.95 16.52 -1.04
CA PHE A 266 -21.59 17.86 -0.62
C PHE A 266 -20.08 17.95 -0.53
N THR A 267 -19.49 18.93 -1.21
CA THR A 267 -18.03 19.07 -1.29
C THR A 267 -17.56 20.28 -0.50
N ILE A 268 -16.50 20.10 0.25
CA ILE A 268 -15.71 21.18 0.85
C ILE A 268 -14.36 21.16 0.15
N LYS A 269 -14.10 22.18 -0.66
CA LYS A 269 -12.78 22.38 -1.27
C LYS A 269 -11.86 23.03 -0.26
N LEU A 270 -10.72 22.43 -0.04
CA LEU A 270 -9.66 22.99 0.79
C LEU A 270 -8.78 23.91 -0.09
N PRO A 271 -8.13 24.95 0.46
CA PRO A 271 -7.28 25.84 -0.33
C PRO A 271 -6.17 25.07 -1.04
N LYS A 272 -6.12 25.17 -2.38
CA LYS A 272 -5.10 24.49 -3.20
C LYS A 272 -3.69 25.02 -2.91
N ASN A 273 -2.68 24.18 -3.16
CA ASN A 273 -1.24 24.46 -3.15
C ASN A 273 -0.54 24.66 -1.80
N THR A 274 -1.26 24.66 -0.68
CA THR A 274 -0.60 24.81 0.63
C THR A 274 -0.74 23.59 1.52
N LEU A 275 -1.61 22.65 1.19
CA LEU A 275 -1.93 21.55 2.11
C LEU A 275 -0.90 20.45 2.11
N ALA A 276 -0.38 20.02 0.96
CA ALA A 276 0.68 19.02 0.92
C ALA A 276 1.95 19.53 1.60
N GLN A 277 2.36 20.77 1.33
CA GLN A 277 3.51 21.40 2.00
C GLN A 277 3.27 21.64 3.50
N LYS A 278 2.04 22.02 3.89
CA LYS A 278 1.68 22.15 5.31
C LYS A 278 1.64 20.82 6.02
N ARG A 279 1.10 19.76 5.38
CA ARG A 279 1.18 18.41 5.93
C ARG A 279 2.64 17.96 6.06
N ALA A 280 3.46 18.21 5.02
CA ALA A 280 4.89 17.93 5.03
C ALA A 280 5.61 18.61 6.20
N SER A 281 5.26 19.88 6.52
CA SER A 281 5.90 20.62 7.59
C SER A 281 5.77 19.96 8.97
N GLY A 282 4.71 19.19 9.20
CA GLY A 282 4.52 18.42 10.43
C GLY A 282 5.55 17.30 10.62
N TYR A 283 6.22 16.88 9.56
CA TYR A 283 7.15 15.75 9.57
C TYR A 283 8.61 16.14 9.33
N ILE A 284 8.90 17.44 9.12
CA ILE A 284 10.23 17.91 8.72
C ILE A 284 11.32 17.49 9.71
N LYS A 285 11.07 17.60 11.02
CA LYS A 285 12.07 17.22 12.06
C LYS A 285 12.43 15.74 11.97
N GLN A 286 11.43 14.86 11.87
CA GLN A 286 11.62 13.43 11.78
C GLN A 286 12.35 13.08 10.48
N ILE A 287 11.95 13.69 9.37
CA ILE A 287 12.58 13.47 8.06
C ILE A 287 14.05 13.90 8.12
N GLN A 288 14.36 15.09 8.64
CA GLN A 288 15.76 15.56 8.78
C GLN A 288 16.59 14.60 9.59
N ALA A 289 16.10 14.17 10.76
CA ALA A 289 16.82 13.25 11.62
C ALA A 289 17.12 11.90 10.93
N GLN A 290 16.16 11.34 10.18
CA GLN A 290 16.36 10.08 9.48
C GLN A 290 17.20 10.27 8.21
N SER A 291 17.03 11.37 7.48
CA SER A 291 17.86 11.72 6.32
C SER A 291 19.35 11.88 6.68
N GLU A 292 19.64 12.56 7.78
CA GLU A 292 21.02 12.67 8.32
C GLU A 292 21.56 11.29 8.72
N ARG A 293 20.75 10.49 9.43
CA ARG A 293 21.16 9.16 9.92
C ARG A 293 21.47 8.20 8.79
N PHE A 294 20.68 8.22 7.72
CA PHE A 294 20.78 7.26 6.60
C PHE A 294 21.41 7.86 5.34
N ALA A 295 21.89 9.09 5.38
CA ALA A 295 22.50 9.79 4.24
C ALA A 295 21.60 9.80 2.98
N ILE A 296 20.30 10.07 3.17
CA ILE A 296 19.32 10.21 2.09
C ILE A 296 18.83 11.66 2.04
N ASP A 297 18.73 12.26 0.86
CA ASP A 297 18.28 13.65 0.71
C ASP A 297 16.85 13.86 1.26
N ASN A 298 16.67 14.92 2.06
CA ASN A 298 15.35 15.32 2.58
C ASN A 298 14.30 15.46 1.47
N SER A 299 14.70 16.06 0.34
CA SER A 299 13.83 16.27 -0.81
C SER A 299 13.32 14.96 -1.40
N LEU A 300 14.18 13.94 -1.46
CA LEU A 300 13.82 12.61 -1.94
C LEU A 300 12.85 11.91 -0.97
N VAL A 301 13.11 11.95 0.34
CA VAL A 301 12.19 11.37 1.35
C VAL A 301 10.81 12.04 1.27
N LEU A 302 10.76 13.37 1.19
CA LEU A 302 9.53 14.12 1.03
C LEU A 302 8.79 13.78 -0.27
N ALA A 303 9.50 13.64 -1.38
CA ALA A 303 8.92 13.30 -2.67
C ALA A 303 8.33 11.88 -2.69
N VAL A 304 9.02 10.92 -2.08
CA VAL A 304 8.52 9.55 -1.90
C VAL A 304 7.27 9.57 -1.03
N MET A 305 7.31 10.18 0.15
CA MET A 305 6.17 10.28 1.06
C MET A 305 4.96 10.96 0.39
N HIS A 306 5.20 12.04 -0.36
CA HIS A 306 4.16 12.72 -1.12
C HIS A 306 3.57 11.80 -2.22
N THR A 307 4.36 10.95 -2.82
CA THR A 307 3.91 10.04 -3.88
C THR A 307 3.18 8.83 -3.32
N GLU A 308 3.63 8.31 -2.18
CA GLU A 308 3.07 7.12 -1.55
C GLU A 308 1.74 7.39 -0.85
N SER A 309 1.60 8.52 -0.17
CA SER A 309 0.45 8.76 0.70
C SER A 309 -0.18 10.15 0.62
N HIS A 310 0.44 11.10 -0.10
CA HIS A 310 0.08 12.52 0.01
C HIS A 310 0.11 13.02 1.46
N PHE A 311 1.05 12.49 2.26
CA PHE A 311 1.18 12.73 3.70
C PHE A 311 -0.04 12.28 4.53
N ASN A 312 -0.73 11.23 4.08
CA ASN A 312 -1.76 10.55 4.86
C ASN A 312 -1.13 9.52 5.81
N PRO A 313 -1.10 9.73 7.14
CA PRO A 313 -0.47 8.78 8.07
C PRO A 313 -1.27 7.47 8.18
N LEU A 314 -2.55 7.46 7.83
CA LEU A 314 -3.42 6.28 7.81
C LEU A 314 -3.51 5.62 6.43
N ALA A 315 -2.63 6.00 5.51
CA ALA A 315 -2.61 5.40 4.19
C ALA A 315 -2.42 3.89 4.29
N LYS A 316 -3.28 3.16 3.59
CA LYS A 316 -3.19 1.70 3.44
C LYS A 316 -3.47 1.35 1.99
N SER A 317 -2.56 0.62 1.38
CA SER A 317 -2.84 0.07 0.06
C SER A 317 -3.71 -1.18 0.16
N HIS A 318 -4.31 -1.58 -0.96
CA HIS A 318 -5.13 -2.80 -1.03
C HIS A 318 -4.31 -4.09 -0.85
N ILE A 319 -3.01 -4.03 -1.05
CA ILE A 319 -2.03 -5.00 -0.59
C ILE A 319 -1.27 -4.33 0.54
N PRO A 320 -1.20 -4.93 1.73
CA PRO A 320 -0.82 -4.21 2.93
C PRO A 320 0.54 -3.52 2.82
N ALA A 321 0.51 -2.23 2.47
CA ALA A 321 1.56 -1.27 2.66
C ALA A 321 0.99 -0.16 3.54
N TYR A 322 1.76 0.31 4.49
CA TYR A 322 1.25 1.10 5.61
C TYR A 322 1.91 2.46 5.74
N GLY A 323 1.10 3.44 6.12
CA GLY A 323 1.53 4.75 6.59
C GLY A 323 2.10 5.67 5.51
N LEU A 324 2.81 6.68 5.95
CA LEU A 324 3.31 7.80 5.16
C LEU A 324 4.17 7.39 3.96
N MET A 325 5.04 6.40 4.15
CA MET A 325 5.98 5.90 3.13
C MET A 325 5.56 4.55 2.54
N GLN A 326 4.35 4.06 2.86
CA GLN A 326 3.78 2.81 2.33
C GLN A 326 4.75 1.62 2.43
N VAL A 327 5.29 1.41 3.64
CA VAL A 327 6.20 0.30 3.91
C VAL A 327 5.43 -1.01 3.88
N VAL A 328 5.91 -1.99 3.10
CA VAL A 328 5.35 -3.33 3.02
C VAL A 328 6.00 -4.21 4.10
N PRO A 329 5.25 -4.75 5.07
CA PRO A 329 5.77 -5.55 6.18
C PRO A 329 6.70 -6.67 5.76
N THR A 330 6.31 -7.46 4.77
CA THR A 330 6.94 -8.73 4.36
C THR A 330 8.03 -8.60 3.29
N SER A 331 8.39 -7.37 2.91
CA SER A 331 9.52 -7.10 2.02
C SER A 331 10.40 -5.99 2.62
N ALA A 332 10.11 -4.72 2.35
CA ALA A 332 10.86 -3.61 2.94
C ALA A 332 10.94 -3.68 4.46
N GLY A 333 9.85 -4.09 5.13
CA GLY A 333 9.81 -4.22 6.59
C GLY A 333 10.75 -5.28 7.13
N VAL A 334 10.88 -6.44 6.45
CA VAL A 334 11.85 -7.49 6.82
C VAL A 334 13.28 -6.98 6.63
N ASP A 335 13.58 -6.40 5.45
CA ASP A 335 14.92 -5.90 5.16
C ASP A 335 15.38 -4.84 6.17
N VAL A 336 14.47 -3.93 6.53
CA VAL A 336 14.75 -2.87 7.51
C VAL A 336 14.86 -3.43 8.92
N ASN A 337 14.01 -4.38 9.34
CA ASN A 337 14.12 -5.05 10.63
C ASN A 337 15.47 -5.76 10.80
N ARG A 338 15.89 -6.46 9.75
CA ARG A 338 17.21 -7.11 9.73
C ARG A 338 18.34 -6.09 9.82
N PHE A 339 18.23 -5.00 9.10
CA PHE A 339 19.25 -3.95 9.08
C PHE A 339 19.35 -3.17 10.40
N LEU A 340 18.21 -2.78 10.99
CA LEU A 340 18.20 -1.92 12.18
C LEU A 340 18.31 -2.70 13.48
N TYR A 341 17.73 -3.89 13.54
CA TYR A 341 17.47 -4.61 14.80
C TYR A 341 18.01 -6.04 14.80
N ASP A 342 18.61 -6.49 13.70
CA ASP A 342 19.03 -7.89 13.51
C ASP A 342 17.87 -8.89 13.71
N ILE A 343 16.68 -8.49 13.26
CA ILE A 343 15.45 -9.28 13.37
C ILE A 343 14.99 -9.66 11.95
N ASP A 344 14.90 -10.97 11.68
CA ASP A 344 14.44 -11.49 10.38
C ASP A 344 12.93 -11.74 10.37
N GLU A 345 12.16 -10.71 10.71
CA GLU A 345 10.70 -10.75 10.81
C GLU A 345 10.05 -9.56 10.08
N PRO A 346 8.80 -9.71 9.61
CA PRO A 346 8.02 -8.60 9.12
C PRO A 346 7.79 -7.52 10.20
N MET A 347 7.78 -6.27 9.80
CA MET A 347 7.28 -5.20 10.66
C MET A 347 5.75 -5.31 10.80
N SER A 348 5.21 -5.09 12.00
CA SER A 348 3.76 -5.15 12.18
C SER A 348 3.05 -3.90 11.60
N GLY A 349 1.80 -4.08 11.16
CA GLY A 349 0.96 -2.96 10.69
C GLY A 349 0.79 -1.86 11.75
N PRO A 350 0.45 -2.18 13.03
CA PRO A 350 0.39 -1.19 14.10
C PRO A 350 1.69 -0.41 14.30
N TYR A 351 2.85 -1.08 14.24
CA TYR A 351 4.16 -0.42 14.30
C TYR A 351 4.35 0.59 13.15
N LEU A 352 3.98 0.19 11.93
CA LEU A 352 4.11 1.01 10.74
C LEU A 352 3.07 2.15 10.63
N TYR A 353 2.02 2.16 11.45
CA TYR A 353 1.13 3.32 11.55
C TYR A 353 1.63 4.39 12.52
N VAL A 354 2.64 4.08 13.33
CA VAL A 354 3.33 5.10 14.11
C VAL A 354 4.22 5.91 13.17
N THR A 355 3.95 7.20 13.08
CA THR A 355 4.56 8.12 12.12
C THR A 355 6.09 8.05 12.12
N ASP A 356 6.71 8.13 13.30
CA ASP A 356 8.18 8.13 13.45
C ASP A 356 8.78 6.80 12.97
N ASN A 357 8.16 5.67 13.34
CA ASN A 357 8.60 4.35 12.90
C ASN A 357 8.48 4.18 11.38
N ASN A 358 7.43 4.74 10.79
CA ASN A 358 7.19 4.65 9.35
C ASN A 358 8.21 5.46 8.55
N ILE A 359 8.52 6.68 9.01
CA ILE A 359 9.55 7.53 8.39
C ILE A 359 10.93 6.89 8.55
N GLU A 360 11.26 6.35 9.73
CA GLU A 360 12.51 5.60 9.96
C GLU A 360 12.60 4.42 8.98
N ALA A 361 11.58 3.57 8.95
CA ALA A 361 11.58 2.36 8.12
C ALA A 361 11.66 2.68 6.62
N GLY A 362 10.90 3.65 6.12
CA GLY A 362 10.92 4.04 4.71
C GLY A 362 12.24 4.67 4.29
N THR A 363 12.84 5.51 5.15
CA THR A 363 14.13 6.15 4.87
C THR A 363 15.27 5.13 4.94
N ALA A 364 15.25 4.23 5.94
CA ALA A 364 16.19 3.11 6.02
C ALA A 364 16.11 2.19 4.80
N TYR A 365 14.90 1.96 4.26
CA TYR A 365 14.75 1.16 3.04
C TYR A 365 15.31 1.87 1.81
N LEU A 366 15.14 3.19 1.69
CA LEU A 366 15.82 3.98 0.64
C LEU A 366 17.34 3.85 0.72
N HIS A 367 17.89 3.93 1.94
CA HIS A 367 19.32 3.71 2.18
C HIS A 367 19.76 2.30 1.77
N LEU A 368 19.04 1.25 2.18
CA LEU A 368 19.35 -0.12 1.77
C LEU A 368 19.36 -0.29 0.24
N LEU A 369 18.39 0.30 -0.44
CA LEU A 369 18.36 0.25 -1.91
C LEU A 369 19.56 0.99 -2.51
N ASN A 370 19.90 2.18 -2.04
CA ASN A 370 20.98 3.00 -2.59
C ASN A 370 22.36 2.43 -2.27
N ASP A 371 22.63 2.06 -1.02
CA ASP A 371 23.97 1.81 -0.51
C ASP A 371 24.30 0.31 -0.34
N ARG A 372 23.29 -0.57 -0.38
CA ARG A 372 23.50 -2.02 -0.35
C ARG A 372 23.16 -2.66 -1.69
N TYR A 373 21.90 -2.58 -2.15
CA TYR A 373 21.44 -3.28 -3.36
C TYR A 373 22.04 -2.70 -4.65
N LEU A 374 22.11 -1.37 -4.76
CA LEU A 374 22.54 -0.65 -5.97
C LEU A 374 23.94 -0.05 -5.85
N ARG A 375 24.73 -0.45 -4.85
CA ARG A 375 26.08 0.09 -4.56
C ARG A 375 27.06 0.04 -5.73
N HIS A 376 26.87 -0.89 -6.65
CA HIS A 376 27.75 -1.06 -7.83
C HIS A 376 27.44 -0.09 -8.98
N ILE A 377 26.38 0.71 -8.87
CA ILE A 377 26.12 1.81 -9.81
C ILE A 377 26.95 3.00 -9.34
N GLU A 378 27.95 3.41 -10.15
CA GLU A 378 28.95 4.40 -9.74
C GLU A 378 28.42 5.83 -9.78
N ASP A 379 27.69 6.19 -10.85
CA ASP A 379 27.14 7.53 -11.00
C ASP A 379 25.98 7.78 -10.02
N PRO A 380 26.06 8.81 -9.14
CA PRO A 380 25.05 9.04 -8.09
C PRO A 380 23.65 9.32 -8.64
N LEU A 381 23.56 10.00 -9.80
CA LEU A 381 22.27 10.35 -10.39
C LEU A 381 21.59 9.13 -11.02
N SER A 382 22.36 8.29 -11.73
CA SER A 382 21.90 7.00 -12.24
C SER A 382 21.44 6.09 -11.09
N ARG A 383 22.19 6.03 -9.99
CA ARG A 383 21.85 5.26 -8.80
C ARG A 383 20.56 5.77 -8.16
N LYS A 384 20.39 7.09 -8.03
CA LYS A 384 19.16 7.70 -7.55
C LYS A 384 17.92 7.31 -8.38
N TYR A 385 18.01 7.37 -9.71
CA TYR A 385 16.90 6.94 -10.57
C TYR A 385 16.54 5.46 -10.38
N CYS A 386 17.56 4.61 -10.29
CA CYS A 386 17.40 3.19 -10.01
C CYS A 386 16.82 2.95 -8.60
N THR A 387 17.23 3.73 -7.59
CA THR A 387 16.72 3.66 -6.21
C THR A 387 15.22 4.01 -6.15
N ILE A 388 14.82 5.08 -6.82
CA ILE A 388 13.40 5.48 -6.89
C ILE A 388 12.57 4.37 -7.55
N ALA A 389 13.01 3.83 -8.67
CA ALA A 389 12.31 2.74 -9.34
C ALA A 389 12.27 1.47 -8.46
N ALA A 390 13.39 1.13 -7.81
CA ALA A 390 13.50 -0.04 -6.94
C ALA A 390 12.62 0.06 -5.68
N TYR A 391 12.41 1.25 -5.14
CA TYR A 391 11.49 1.46 -4.03
C TYR A 391 10.08 0.94 -4.35
N ASN A 392 9.60 1.23 -5.54
CA ASN A 392 8.29 0.78 -6.01
C ASN A 392 8.29 -0.69 -6.46
N THR A 393 9.27 -1.12 -7.29
CA THR A 393 9.20 -2.43 -7.97
C THR A 393 10.23 -3.46 -7.53
N GLY A 394 11.21 -3.08 -6.67
CA GLY A 394 12.34 -3.92 -6.28
C GLY A 394 13.55 -3.79 -7.22
N ALA A 395 14.73 -4.02 -6.67
CA ALA A 395 16.00 -3.87 -7.36
C ALA A 395 16.16 -4.88 -8.52
N GLY A 396 15.64 -6.09 -8.38
CA GLY A 396 15.69 -7.11 -9.43
C GLY A 396 14.92 -6.74 -10.69
N ASN A 397 13.78 -6.04 -10.57
CA ASN A 397 13.07 -5.54 -11.75
C ASN A 397 13.82 -4.40 -12.43
N VAL A 398 14.55 -3.58 -11.67
CA VAL A 398 15.49 -2.60 -12.23
C VAL A 398 16.60 -3.33 -13.02
N ALA A 399 17.19 -4.37 -12.44
CA ALA A 399 18.23 -5.15 -13.12
C ALA A 399 17.77 -5.76 -14.46
N ARG A 400 16.54 -6.30 -14.49
CA ARG A 400 15.94 -6.89 -15.70
C ARG A 400 15.86 -5.94 -16.88
N VAL A 401 15.72 -4.65 -16.62
CA VAL A 401 15.65 -3.61 -17.66
C VAL A 401 16.97 -3.51 -18.44
N PHE A 402 18.10 -3.68 -17.76
CA PHE A 402 19.42 -3.50 -18.35
C PHE A 402 20.07 -4.81 -18.78
N ASN A 403 19.69 -5.94 -18.20
CA ASN A 403 20.22 -7.25 -18.57
C ASN A 403 19.53 -7.81 -19.82
N SER A 404 20.26 -8.01 -20.90
CA SER A 404 19.74 -8.50 -22.19
C SER A 404 19.06 -9.87 -22.11
N ASN A 405 19.45 -10.69 -21.13
CA ASN A 405 18.84 -12.00 -20.84
C ASN A 405 17.66 -11.92 -19.87
N GLY A 406 17.26 -10.71 -19.44
CA GLY A 406 16.19 -10.51 -18.45
C GLY A 406 16.53 -10.98 -17.05
N SER A 407 17.82 -11.20 -16.74
CA SER A 407 18.31 -11.60 -15.43
C SER A 407 18.05 -10.51 -14.38
N ARG A 408 17.79 -10.92 -13.15
CA ARG A 408 17.59 -10.04 -11.97
C ARG A 408 18.92 -9.69 -11.27
N ASN A 409 20.05 -10.08 -11.83
CA ASN A 409 21.37 -9.85 -11.26
C ASN A 409 21.78 -8.39 -11.34
N ILE A 410 21.81 -7.71 -10.20
CA ILE A 410 22.16 -6.28 -10.06
C ILE A 410 23.61 -6.02 -10.48
N LYS A 411 24.55 -6.88 -10.11
CA LYS A 411 25.97 -6.71 -10.41
C LYS A 411 26.24 -6.75 -11.91
N GLN A 412 25.49 -7.59 -12.65
CA GLN A 412 25.54 -7.62 -14.11
C GLN A 412 24.94 -6.34 -14.70
N ALA A 413 23.77 -5.92 -14.24
CA ALA A 413 23.09 -4.71 -14.69
C ALA A 413 23.93 -3.45 -14.42
N SER A 414 24.59 -3.36 -13.27
CA SER A 414 25.43 -2.20 -12.91
C SER A 414 26.56 -1.95 -13.91
N LYS A 415 27.17 -3.01 -14.48
CA LYS A 415 28.19 -2.85 -15.51
C LYS A 415 27.67 -2.14 -16.76
N ILE A 416 26.41 -2.43 -17.13
CA ILE A 416 25.74 -1.81 -18.28
C ILE A 416 25.35 -0.38 -17.93
N ILE A 417 24.73 -0.17 -16.76
CA ILE A 417 24.34 1.16 -16.28
C ILE A 417 25.54 2.10 -16.19
N ASN A 418 26.68 1.64 -15.69
CA ASN A 418 27.90 2.45 -15.56
C ASN A 418 28.52 2.85 -16.92
N SER A 419 28.11 2.19 -18.01
CA SER A 419 28.51 2.60 -19.38
C SER A 419 27.54 3.60 -20.01
N MET A 420 26.45 3.96 -19.34
CA MET A 420 25.39 4.84 -19.84
C MET A 420 25.47 6.22 -19.20
N SER A 421 25.01 7.25 -19.92
CA SER A 421 24.74 8.54 -19.27
C SER A 421 23.54 8.48 -18.37
N PRO A 422 23.45 9.30 -17.30
CA PRO A 422 22.28 9.33 -16.42
C PRO A 422 20.95 9.58 -17.16
N GLN A 423 20.98 10.40 -18.20
CA GLN A 423 19.82 10.70 -19.04
C GLN A 423 19.34 9.45 -19.80
N LEU A 424 20.29 8.63 -20.28
CA LEU A 424 19.96 7.39 -20.97
C LEU A 424 19.43 6.34 -19.97
N VAL A 425 20.01 6.26 -18.77
CA VAL A 425 19.49 5.38 -17.68
C VAL A 425 18.04 5.75 -17.36
N LEU A 426 17.74 7.04 -17.13
CA LEU A 426 16.39 7.49 -16.87
C LEU A 426 15.42 7.12 -17.99
N LYS A 427 15.79 7.42 -19.24
CA LYS A 427 14.97 7.12 -20.42
C LYS A 427 14.70 5.62 -20.54
N THR A 428 15.69 4.78 -20.31
CA THR A 428 15.56 3.32 -20.36
C THR A 428 14.62 2.83 -19.26
N LEU A 429 14.73 3.34 -18.02
CA LEU A 429 13.77 3.01 -16.95
C LEU A 429 12.33 3.42 -17.31
N GLN A 430 12.14 4.62 -17.86
CA GLN A 430 10.82 5.12 -18.27
C GLN A 430 10.19 4.28 -19.39
N SER A 431 11.00 3.75 -20.34
CA SER A 431 10.47 2.94 -21.44
C SER A 431 10.28 1.46 -21.07
N ASP A 432 11.25 0.85 -20.40
CA ASP A 432 11.42 -0.60 -20.36
C ASP A 432 11.08 -1.25 -19.00
N LEU A 433 10.80 -0.46 -17.96
CA LEU A 433 10.27 -1.04 -16.70
C LEU A 433 9.02 -1.88 -16.97
N PRO A 434 8.89 -3.06 -16.32
CA PRO A 434 7.84 -4.03 -16.68
C PRO A 434 6.43 -3.58 -16.31
N TYR A 435 6.30 -2.58 -15.44
CA TYR A 435 5.02 -2.11 -14.93
C TYR A 435 4.82 -0.62 -15.20
N ASP A 436 3.72 -0.26 -15.85
CA ASP A 436 3.36 1.13 -16.12
C ASP A 436 3.15 1.94 -14.83
N GLU A 437 2.76 1.29 -13.73
CA GLU A 437 2.68 1.93 -12.42
C GLU A 437 4.06 2.44 -11.99
N THR A 438 5.11 1.62 -12.15
CA THR A 438 6.47 1.99 -11.76
C THR A 438 7.05 3.10 -12.65
N LYS A 439 6.76 3.08 -13.95
CA LYS A 439 7.15 4.16 -14.87
C LYS A 439 6.57 5.49 -14.40
N ARG A 440 5.25 5.52 -14.15
CA ARG A 440 4.57 6.72 -13.62
C ARG A 440 5.03 7.11 -12.22
N TYR A 441 5.42 6.13 -11.39
CA TYR A 441 5.94 6.38 -10.06
C TYR A 441 7.26 7.13 -10.11
N LEU A 442 8.19 6.68 -10.95
CA LEU A 442 9.48 7.34 -11.16
C LEU A 442 9.29 8.82 -11.57
N ASP A 443 8.43 9.07 -12.55
CA ASP A 443 8.13 10.44 -13.02
C ASP A 443 7.50 11.30 -11.91
N LYS A 444 6.57 10.73 -11.15
CA LYS A 444 5.90 11.43 -10.04
C LYS A 444 6.88 11.81 -8.94
N VAL A 445 7.76 10.90 -8.53
CA VAL A 445 8.75 11.18 -7.48
C VAL A 445 9.70 12.28 -7.94
N LEU A 446 10.26 12.17 -9.13
CA LEU A 446 11.18 13.19 -9.69
C LEU A 446 10.49 14.57 -9.81
N SER A 447 9.27 14.61 -10.30
CA SER A 447 8.50 15.86 -10.38
C SER A 447 8.21 16.46 -9.01
N LYS A 448 7.87 15.62 -8.01
CA LYS A 448 7.57 16.10 -6.66
C LYS A 448 8.82 16.51 -5.89
N GLU A 449 9.96 15.88 -6.15
CA GLU A 449 11.23 16.25 -5.53
C GLU A 449 11.59 17.71 -5.80
N THR A 450 11.29 18.22 -7.00
CA THR A 450 11.54 19.64 -7.33
C THR A 450 10.77 20.63 -6.44
N LEU A 451 9.68 20.20 -5.80
CA LEU A 451 8.91 21.03 -4.86
C LEU A 451 9.59 21.17 -3.50
N TYR A 452 10.56 20.32 -3.20
CA TYR A 452 11.22 20.20 -1.89
C TYR A 452 12.74 20.49 -1.92
N ILE A 453 13.30 20.75 -3.10
CA ILE A 453 14.67 21.25 -3.23
C ILE A 453 14.66 22.73 -2.78
N GLN A 454 15.37 23.03 -1.70
CA GLN A 454 15.58 24.38 -1.19
C GLN A 454 16.90 24.96 -1.70
#